data_2cc73c6f15834d1c58464ca8a275bbc4
#
_entry.id   2cc73c6f15834d1c58464ca8a275bbc4
#
_cell.length_a   1.000
_cell.length_b   1.000
_cell.length_c   1.000
_cell.angle_alpha   90.00
_cell.angle_beta   90.00
_cell.angle_gamma   90.00
#
_symmetry.space_group_name_H-M   'P 1'
#
loop_
_entity.id
_entity.type
_entity.pdbx_description
1 polymer ?
#
loop_
_entity_poly.entity_id
_entity_poly.type
_entity_poly.pdbx_seq_one_letter_code
_entity_poly.pdbx_strand_id
1 'polypeptide(L)'
;MPAYVFFDILEITNQQQMEEYGRRIGLSVEQYGGQYLVRGGRLDVVEGDWHPALPVIIEFPSLEQAYQWYESEDYKELRALRAGAVKLNAVFIEGVK
;
A
#
# COMPACT_ATOMS: atom_id res chain seq x y z
N MET A 1 -3.98 -10.85 -15.56
CA MET A 1 -4.23 -11.29 -14.18
C MET A 1 -4.00 -10.14 -13.23
N PRO A 2 -4.91 -9.88 -12.30
CA PRO A 2 -4.73 -8.77 -11.38
C PRO A 2 -3.55 -9.03 -10.45
N ALA A 3 -3.05 -7.97 -9.84
CA ALA A 3 -2.02 -8.07 -8.83
C ALA A 3 -2.46 -7.28 -7.60
N TYR A 4 -1.96 -7.67 -6.46
CA TYR A 4 -2.33 -7.06 -5.19
C TYR A 4 -1.07 -6.55 -4.50
N VAL A 5 -1.15 -5.33 -4.04
CA VAL A 5 -0.11 -4.73 -3.21
C VAL A 5 -0.61 -4.77 -1.78
N PHE A 6 0.11 -5.46 -0.94
CA PHE A 6 -0.23 -5.57 0.47
C PHE A 6 0.78 -4.77 1.28
N PHE A 7 0.30 -3.74 1.96
CA PHE A 7 1.09 -3.00 2.94
C PHE A 7 0.62 -3.36 4.33
N ASP A 8 1.56 -3.62 5.22
CA ASP A 8 1.26 -3.72 6.63
C ASP A 8 1.99 -2.58 7.33
N ILE A 9 1.25 -1.59 7.79
CA ILE A 9 1.82 -0.41 8.46
C ILE A 9 2.01 -0.75 9.92
N LEU A 10 3.27 -0.91 10.32
CA LEU A 10 3.62 -1.37 11.67
C LEU A 10 3.68 -0.26 12.68
N GLU A 11 4.18 0.91 12.28
CA GLU A 11 4.36 2.03 13.18
C GLU A 11 4.39 3.33 12.41
N ILE A 12 3.71 4.35 12.90
CA ILE A 12 3.75 5.70 12.35
C ILE A 12 4.57 6.54 13.29
N THR A 13 5.74 7.04 12.83
CA THR A 13 6.65 7.83 13.63
C THR A 13 6.53 9.31 13.40
N ASN A 14 5.88 9.74 12.30
CA ASN A 14 5.59 11.13 12.03
C ASN A 14 4.19 11.22 11.43
N GLN A 15 3.23 11.53 12.28
CA GLN A 15 1.82 11.57 11.91
C GLN A 15 1.54 12.61 10.82
N GLN A 16 2.17 13.75 10.90
CA GLN A 16 1.93 14.84 9.95
C GLN A 16 2.36 14.47 8.53
N GLN A 17 3.55 13.85 8.40
CA GLN A 17 4.02 13.37 7.09
C GLN A 17 3.16 12.24 6.57
N MET A 18 2.70 11.36 7.46
CA MET A 18 1.84 10.26 7.06
C MET A 18 0.48 10.75 6.57
N GLU A 19 -0.07 11.80 7.17
CA GLU A 19 -1.31 12.40 6.72
C GLU A 19 -1.15 13.02 5.33
N GLU A 20 -0.03 13.69 5.09
CA GLU A 20 0.27 14.25 3.76
C GLU A 20 0.38 13.16 2.71
N TYR A 21 1.07 12.07 3.04
CA TYR A 21 1.18 10.90 2.18
C TYR A 21 -0.22 10.35 1.86
N GLY A 22 -1.04 10.17 2.89
CA GLY A 22 -2.39 9.63 2.74
C GLY A 22 -3.30 10.46 1.84
N ARG A 23 -3.14 11.80 1.87
CA ARG A 23 -3.92 12.68 1.01
C ARG A 23 -3.54 12.56 -0.46
N ARG A 24 -2.30 12.20 -0.73
CA ARG A 24 -1.74 12.23 -2.09
C ARG A 24 -1.72 10.88 -2.79
N ILE A 25 -1.65 9.79 -2.02
CA ILE A 25 -1.45 8.46 -2.59
C ILE A 25 -2.62 8.00 -3.48
N GLY A 26 -3.85 8.35 -3.10
CA GLY A 26 -5.03 7.91 -3.83
C GLY A 26 -5.01 8.27 -5.30
N LEU A 27 -4.63 9.52 -5.61
CA LEU A 27 -4.55 9.96 -7.00
C LEU A 27 -3.51 9.18 -7.79
N SER A 28 -2.34 8.91 -7.18
CA SER A 28 -1.30 8.16 -7.86
C SER A 28 -1.74 6.73 -8.15
N VAL A 29 -2.44 6.10 -7.22
CA VAL A 29 -2.97 4.74 -7.39
C VAL A 29 -3.96 4.71 -8.55
N GLU A 30 -4.90 5.66 -8.58
CA GLU A 30 -5.92 5.73 -9.64
C GLU A 30 -5.32 5.95 -11.02
N GLN A 31 -4.27 6.75 -11.12
CA GLN A 31 -3.59 7.02 -12.40
C GLN A 31 -3.08 5.75 -13.07
N TYR A 32 -2.75 4.74 -12.28
CA TYR A 32 -2.22 3.47 -12.80
C TYR A 32 -3.24 2.34 -12.76
N GLY A 33 -4.52 2.69 -12.60
CA GLY A 33 -5.61 1.71 -12.66
C GLY A 33 -5.82 0.93 -11.38
N GLY A 34 -5.20 1.37 -10.29
CA GLY A 34 -5.35 0.70 -9.00
C GLY A 34 -6.61 1.12 -8.26
N GLN A 35 -7.04 0.28 -7.35
CA GLN A 35 -8.12 0.63 -6.43
C GLN A 35 -7.88 -0.03 -5.08
N TYR A 36 -8.27 0.69 -4.04
CA TYR A 36 -8.17 0.17 -2.68
C TYR A 36 -9.23 -0.89 -2.44
N LEU A 37 -8.82 -2.03 -1.90
CA LEU A 37 -9.73 -3.08 -1.47
C LEU A 37 -9.86 -3.12 0.05
N VAL A 38 -8.76 -2.82 0.75
CA VAL A 38 -8.72 -2.81 2.22
C VAL A 38 -7.92 -1.58 2.65
N ARG A 39 -8.45 -0.85 3.60
CA ARG A 39 -7.78 0.31 4.19
C ARG A 39 -7.94 0.30 5.70
N GLY A 40 -7.26 -0.64 6.36
CA GLY A 40 -7.27 -0.71 7.81
C GLY A 40 -8.62 -1.09 8.40
N GLY A 41 -9.36 -1.99 7.75
CA GLY A 41 -10.61 -2.47 8.28
C GLY A 41 -10.42 -3.43 9.45
N ARG A 42 -11.53 -3.93 9.99
CA ARG A 42 -11.50 -4.90 11.07
C ARG A 42 -10.68 -6.11 10.65
N LEU A 43 -9.81 -6.57 11.53
CA LEU A 43 -8.95 -7.72 11.29
C LEU A 43 -9.11 -8.72 12.42
N ASP A 44 -9.41 -9.97 12.05
CA ASP A 44 -9.51 -11.06 13.00
C ASP A 44 -8.47 -12.11 12.65
N VAL A 45 -7.56 -12.39 13.57
CA VAL A 45 -6.60 -13.48 13.39
C VAL A 45 -7.29 -14.78 13.82
N VAL A 46 -7.48 -15.67 12.86
CA VAL A 46 -8.21 -16.92 13.11
C VAL A 46 -7.28 -18.10 13.29
N GLU A 47 -6.00 -17.95 12.95
CA GLU A 47 -5.04 -19.03 13.05
C GLU A 47 -3.62 -18.46 12.95
N GLY A 48 -2.69 -19.03 13.72
CA GLY A 48 -1.28 -18.67 13.64
C GLY A 48 -0.87 -17.48 14.47
N ASP A 49 0.42 -17.14 14.38
CA ASP A 49 1.03 -16.09 15.20
C ASP A 49 1.16 -14.75 14.49
N TRP A 50 0.80 -14.68 13.21
CA TRP A 50 0.95 -13.46 12.46
C TRP A 50 -0.21 -12.50 12.74
N HIS A 51 0.14 -11.32 13.24
CA HIS A 51 -0.81 -10.26 13.55
C HIS A 51 -0.49 -9.03 12.71
N PRO A 52 -1.07 -8.89 11.51
CA PRO A 52 -0.91 -7.64 10.75
C PRO A 52 -1.39 -6.46 11.60
N ALA A 53 -0.64 -5.37 11.59
CA ALA A 53 -0.98 -4.21 12.42
C ALA A 53 -2.04 -3.33 11.75
N LEU A 54 -1.76 -2.84 10.55
CA LEU A 54 -2.70 -2.00 9.82
C LEU A 54 -2.61 -2.36 8.33
N PRO A 55 -3.40 -3.34 7.88
CA PRO A 55 -3.31 -3.81 6.50
C PRO A 55 -3.98 -2.87 5.52
N VAL A 56 -3.32 -2.68 4.38
CA VAL A 56 -3.85 -1.94 3.24
C VAL A 56 -3.63 -2.82 2.02
N ILE A 57 -4.67 -3.06 1.25
CA ILE A 57 -4.58 -3.86 0.03
C ILE A 57 -5.06 -3.03 -1.14
N ILE A 58 -4.23 -2.97 -2.18
CA ILE A 58 -4.54 -2.24 -3.40
C ILE A 58 -4.49 -3.25 -4.55
N GLU A 59 -5.51 -3.24 -5.40
CA GLU A 59 -5.54 -4.09 -6.59
C GLU A 59 -5.13 -3.27 -7.81
N PHE A 60 -4.27 -3.85 -8.65
CA PHE A 60 -3.92 -3.31 -9.96
C PHE A 60 -4.32 -4.31 -11.04
N PRO A 61 -4.56 -3.85 -12.28
CA PRO A 61 -4.95 -4.76 -13.36
C PRO A 61 -3.90 -5.84 -13.67
N SER A 62 -2.62 -5.56 -13.37
CA SER A 62 -1.54 -6.51 -13.59
C SER A 62 -0.38 -6.21 -12.65
N LEU A 63 0.50 -7.19 -12.48
CA LEU A 63 1.72 -6.99 -11.69
C LEU A 63 2.60 -5.92 -12.34
N GLU A 64 2.62 -5.88 -13.66
CA GLU A 64 3.37 -4.89 -14.42
C GLU A 64 2.91 -3.47 -14.09
N GLN A 65 1.59 -3.25 -14.04
CA GLN A 65 1.06 -1.92 -13.71
C GLN A 65 1.32 -1.56 -12.25
N ALA A 66 1.31 -2.54 -11.35
CA ALA A 66 1.68 -2.29 -9.96
C ALA A 66 3.12 -1.80 -9.86
N TYR A 67 4.03 -2.40 -10.60
CA TYR A 67 5.42 -1.94 -10.65
C TYR A 67 5.55 -0.57 -11.31
N GLN A 68 4.79 -0.31 -12.38
CA GLN A 68 4.79 1.00 -13.01
C GLN A 68 4.40 2.09 -12.04
N TRP A 69 3.36 1.82 -11.24
CA TRP A 69 2.93 2.75 -10.20
C TRP A 69 4.04 2.95 -9.16
N TYR A 70 4.58 1.85 -8.64
CA TYR A 70 5.56 1.89 -7.55
C TYR A 70 6.84 2.62 -7.97
N GLU A 71 7.24 2.47 -9.21
CA GLU A 71 8.47 3.06 -9.75
C GLU A 71 8.24 4.40 -10.45
N SER A 72 7.00 4.90 -10.49
CA SER A 72 6.70 6.18 -11.12
C SER A 72 7.35 7.33 -10.36
N GLU A 73 7.61 8.43 -11.06
CA GLU A 73 8.17 9.63 -10.42
C GLU A 73 7.27 10.15 -9.33
N ASP A 74 5.96 10.14 -9.58
CA ASP A 74 4.98 10.59 -8.59
C ASP A 74 5.06 9.76 -7.30
N TYR A 75 5.14 8.45 -7.43
CA TYR A 75 5.17 7.60 -6.25
C TYR A 75 6.54 7.60 -5.56
N LYS A 76 7.62 7.79 -6.32
CA LYS A 76 8.96 7.94 -5.72
C LYS A 76 8.99 9.10 -4.74
N GLU A 77 8.36 10.21 -5.12
CA GLU A 77 8.24 11.38 -4.26
C GLU A 77 7.44 11.05 -3.00
N LEU A 78 6.34 10.32 -3.14
CA LEU A 78 5.53 9.90 -2.02
C LEU A 78 6.27 8.92 -1.11
N ARG A 79 7.04 7.99 -1.69
CA ARG A 79 7.85 7.08 -0.89
C ARG A 79 8.88 7.83 -0.06
N ALA A 80 9.50 8.85 -0.65
CA ALA A 80 10.45 9.69 0.08
C ALA A 80 9.76 10.41 1.23
N LEU A 81 8.55 10.89 1.01
CA LEU A 81 7.76 11.56 2.04
C LEU A 81 7.48 10.65 3.22
N ARG A 82 7.14 9.38 2.98
CA ARG A 82 6.82 8.45 4.06
C ARG A 82 8.03 7.76 4.69
N ALA A 83 9.19 7.79 4.03
CA ALA A 83 10.36 7.03 4.45
C ALA A 83 10.81 7.27 5.89
N GLY A 84 10.70 8.50 6.37
CA GLY A 84 11.04 8.83 7.76
C GLY A 84 9.83 8.88 8.69
N ALA A 85 8.65 8.50 8.20
CA ALA A 85 7.40 8.70 8.92
C ALA A 85 6.72 7.39 9.31
N VAL A 86 7.12 6.26 8.73
CA VAL A 86 6.40 5.01 8.92
C VAL A 86 7.33 3.82 8.76
N LYS A 87 7.08 2.78 9.55
CA LYS A 87 7.69 1.45 9.37
C LYS A 87 6.61 0.56 8.80
N LEU A 88 6.90 -0.13 7.72
CA LEU A 88 5.93 -1.00 7.07
C LEU A 88 6.60 -2.16 6.35
N ASN A 89 5.80 -3.17 6.06
CA ASN A 89 6.17 -4.22 5.13
C ASN A 89 5.29 -4.07 3.90
N ALA A 90 5.83 -4.38 2.73
CA ALA A 90 5.08 -4.32 1.49
C ALA A 90 5.43 -5.51 0.63
N VAL A 91 4.42 -6.16 0.07
CA VAL A 91 4.61 -7.26 -0.87
C VAL A 91 3.66 -7.09 -2.05
N PHE A 92 4.08 -7.56 -3.21
CA PHE A 92 3.24 -7.64 -4.40
C PHE A 92 2.94 -9.10 -4.64
N ILE A 93 1.67 -9.41 -4.89
CA ILE A 93 1.23 -10.79 -5.12
C ILE A 93 0.39 -10.82 -6.39
N GLU A 94 0.77 -11.65 -7.34
CA GLU A 94 -0.01 -11.81 -8.55
C GLU A 94 -1.19 -12.72 -8.29
N GLY A 95 -2.37 -12.32 -8.74
CA GLY A 95 -3.58 -13.10 -8.58
C GLY A 95 -3.69 -14.20 -9.63
N VAL A 96 -4.67 -15.09 -9.43
CA VAL A 96 -4.90 -16.20 -10.36
C VAL A 96 -5.83 -15.81 -11.51
N LYS A 97 -6.47 -14.68 -11.39
CA LYS A 97 -7.36 -14.13 -12.43
C LYS A 97 -7.22 -12.63 -12.50
#